data_6cec79d405700fda659746e05c2ec4e6
#
_entry.id   6cec79d405700fda659746e05c2ec4e6
#
_cell.length_a   1.000
_cell.length_b   1.000
_cell.length_c   1.000
_cell.angle_alpha   90.00
_cell.angle_beta   90.00
_cell.angle_gamma   90.00
#
_symmetry.space_group_name_H-M   'P 1'
#
loop_
_entity.id
_entity.type
_entity.pdbx_description
1 polymer ?
#
loop_
_entity_poly.entity_id
_entity_poly.type
_entity_poly.pdbx_seq_one_letter_code
_entity_poly.pdbx_strand_id
1 'polypeptide(L)'
;SARVALEEWLGDLGDPDSCGRCAVLPADSHLSPDIDWIGDRGLLGDEVSGRLELIYNRRPANLEHYYVSHEPGVGNPLFLNEATYQDQPLPDAGFRLLALYRYWNIIEYWFPYRDVIGENWIDVLFDFVPRVMAASTVDEYRLTLTELITRINDTHANLRADSNPQPPRGS
;
A
#
# COMPACT_ATOMS: atom_id res chain seq x y z
N SER A 1 -22.07 -1.14 7.65
CA SER A 1 -21.30 -1.99 6.73
C SER A 1 -19.98 -1.29 6.37
N ALA A 2 -19.00 -2.01 5.81
CA ALA A 2 -17.73 -1.42 5.35
C ALA A 2 -17.97 -0.29 4.32
N ARG A 3 -18.96 -0.45 3.45
CA ARG A 3 -19.34 0.58 2.47
C ARG A 3 -19.79 1.89 3.16
N VAL A 4 -20.64 1.82 4.17
CA VAL A 4 -21.10 3.00 4.92
C VAL A 4 -19.92 3.73 5.58
N ALA A 5 -19.01 2.99 6.20
CA ALA A 5 -17.82 3.59 6.81
C ALA A 5 -16.92 4.28 5.76
N LEU A 6 -16.83 3.70 4.57
CA LEU A 6 -16.06 4.29 3.46
C LEU A 6 -16.74 5.53 2.88
N GLU A 7 -18.07 5.52 2.75
CA GLU A 7 -18.86 6.69 2.33
C GLU A 7 -18.70 7.86 3.32
N GLU A 8 -18.83 7.58 4.63
CA GLU A 8 -18.59 8.57 5.68
C GLU A 8 -17.18 9.15 5.62
N TRP A 9 -16.17 8.28 5.55
CA TRP A 9 -14.76 8.69 5.48
C TRP A 9 -14.46 9.54 4.22
N LEU A 10 -14.96 9.13 3.06
CA LEU A 10 -14.80 9.90 1.82
C LEU A 10 -15.56 11.24 1.88
N GLY A 11 -16.70 11.28 2.57
CA GLY A 11 -17.46 12.51 2.83
C GLY A 11 -16.67 13.50 3.68
N ASP A 12 -16.01 13.02 4.72
CA ASP A 12 -15.21 13.84 5.64
C ASP A 12 -13.98 14.46 4.96
N LEU A 13 -13.45 13.83 3.89
CA LEU A 13 -12.35 14.40 3.10
C LEU A 13 -12.72 15.69 2.35
N GLY A 14 -14.01 15.98 2.21
CA GLY A 14 -14.48 17.11 1.41
C GLY A 14 -14.29 16.88 -0.10
N ASP A 15 -14.71 17.84 -0.92
CA ASP A 15 -14.52 17.78 -2.37
C ASP A 15 -13.08 18.11 -2.74
N PRO A 16 -12.46 17.34 -3.66
CA PRO A 16 -11.15 17.70 -4.17
C PRO A 16 -11.22 19.03 -4.93
N ASP A 17 -10.25 19.89 -4.71
CA ASP A 17 -10.13 21.15 -5.43
C ASP A 17 -10.08 20.91 -6.95
N SER A 18 -10.59 21.89 -7.71
CA SER A 18 -10.42 21.86 -9.16
C SER A 18 -8.94 22.03 -9.50
N CYS A 19 -8.35 21.04 -10.16
CA CYS A 19 -6.98 21.16 -10.64
C CYS A 19 -6.89 22.14 -11.82
N GLY A 20 -6.06 23.16 -11.72
CA GLY A 20 -5.74 24.03 -12.85
C GLY A 20 -5.03 23.28 -14.00
N ARG A 21 -4.26 22.25 -13.65
CA ARG A 21 -3.71 21.24 -14.55
C ARG A 21 -3.84 19.89 -13.84
N CYS A 22 -4.71 19.03 -14.33
CA CYS A 22 -4.89 17.69 -13.79
C CYS A 22 -3.80 16.74 -14.30
N ALA A 23 -3.45 15.75 -13.49
CA ALA A 23 -2.52 14.71 -13.90
C ALA A 23 -3.16 13.83 -14.98
N VAL A 24 -2.39 13.57 -16.03
CA VAL A 24 -2.74 12.63 -17.11
C VAL A 24 -1.62 11.60 -17.17
N LEU A 25 -1.98 10.33 -17.23
CA LEU A 25 -0.98 9.28 -17.45
C LEU A 25 -0.40 9.45 -18.85
N PRO A 26 0.95 9.43 -19.01
CA PRO A 26 1.58 9.44 -20.31
C PRO A 26 1.09 8.24 -21.14
N ALA A 27 0.82 8.46 -22.43
CA ALA A 27 0.31 7.41 -23.34
C ALA A 27 1.32 6.25 -23.55
N ASP A 28 2.58 6.50 -23.26
CA ASP A 28 3.70 5.55 -23.37
C ASP A 28 4.13 4.97 -22.01
N SER A 29 3.33 5.14 -20.97
CA SER A 29 3.61 4.53 -19.68
C SER A 29 3.60 3.01 -19.78
N HIS A 30 4.75 2.38 -19.54
CA HIS A 30 4.88 0.92 -19.54
C HIS A 30 4.23 0.26 -18.31
N LEU A 31 4.11 1.01 -17.22
CA LEU A 31 3.46 0.58 -15.99
C LEU A 31 2.34 1.58 -15.68
N SER A 32 1.12 1.16 -15.86
CA SER A 32 -0.06 1.90 -15.41
C SER A 32 -0.55 1.29 -14.10
N PRO A 33 -0.92 2.11 -13.10
CA PRO A 33 -1.56 1.57 -11.90
C PRO A 33 -2.86 0.89 -12.29
N ASP A 34 -3.15 -0.27 -11.68
CA ASP A 34 -4.47 -0.90 -11.79
C ASP A 34 -5.47 -0.07 -10.97
N ILE A 35 -6.30 0.66 -11.68
CA ILE A 35 -7.34 1.54 -11.10
C ILE A 35 -8.74 1.15 -11.58
N ASP A 36 -8.90 0.08 -12.33
CA ASP A 36 -10.18 -0.33 -12.90
C ASP A 36 -11.21 -0.64 -11.82
N TRP A 37 -10.73 -1.07 -10.63
CA TRP A 37 -11.57 -1.30 -9.46
C TRP A 37 -12.35 -0.06 -8.99
N ILE A 38 -11.87 1.17 -9.28
CA ILE A 38 -12.57 2.43 -8.94
C ILE A 38 -13.95 2.47 -9.63
N GLY A 39 -14.04 1.94 -10.84
CA GLY A 39 -15.27 1.88 -11.62
C GLY A 39 -16.19 0.71 -11.27
N ASP A 40 -15.81 -0.20 -10.39
CA ASP A 40 -16.62 -1.36 -10.01
C ASP A 40 -17.77 -0.96 -9.08
N ARG A 41 -18.87 -0.51 -9.69
CA ARG A 41 -20.09 -0.11 -8.97
C ARG A 41 -20.80 -1.28 -8.29
N GLY A 42 -20.56 -2.50 -8.74
CA GLY A 42 -21.08 -3.71 -8.11
C GLY A 42 -20.48 -3.92 -6.73
N LEU A 43 -19.18 -3.71 -6.61
CA LEU A 43 -18.42 -3.81 -5.37
C LEU A 43 -18.60 -2.57 -4.48
N LEU A 44 -18.36 -1.39 -5.03
CA LEU A 44 -18.26 -0.13 -4.29
C LEU A 44 -19.61 0.59 -4.12
N GLY A 45 -20.55 0.41 -5.03
CA GLY A 45 -21.75 1.22 -5.14
C GLY A 45 -21.50 2.51 -5.94
N ASP A 46 -22.58 3.16 -6.36
CA ASP A 46 -22.52 4.36 -7.22
C ASP A 46 -21.85 5.55 -6.52
N GLU A 47 -22.10 5.75 -5.23
CA GLU A 47 -21.62 6.89 -4.48
C GLU A 47 -20.10 6.82 -4.25
N VAL A 48 -19.60 5.71 -3.73
CA VAL A 48 -18.15 5.51 -3.50
C VAL A 48 -17.40 5.54 -4.82
N SER A 49 -17.86 4.81 -5.82
CA SER A 49 -17.22 4.77 -7.14
C SER A 49 -17.16 6.17 -7.78
N GLY A 50 -18.28 6.90 -7.80
CA GLY A 50 -18.32 8.26 -8.35
C GLY A 50 -17.41 9.23 -7.59
N ARG A 51 -17.29 9.07 -6.27
CA ARG A 51 -16.40 9.88 -5.43
C ARG A 51 -14.93 9.59 -5.73
N LEU A 52 -14.55 8.32 -5.84
CA LEU A 52 -13.18 7.92 -6.18
C LEU A 52 -12.80 8.35 -7.61
N GLU A 53 -13.71 8.23 -8.58
CA GLU A 53 -13.52 8.74 -9.94
C GLU A 53 -13.28 10.27 -9.93
N LEU A 54 -14.03 11.01 -9.12
CA LEU A 54 -13.85 12.46 -8.97
C LEU A 54 -12.49 12.81 -8.42
N ILE A 55 -12.05 12.14 -7.35
CA ILE A 55 -10.71 12.32 -6.74
C ILE A 55 -9.63 11.99 -7.77
N TYR A 56 -9.75 10.87 -8.45
CA TYR A 56 -8.79 10.44 -9.46
C TYR A 56 -8.66 11.46 -10.59
N ASN A 57 -9.77 11.96 -11.12
CA ASN A 57 -9.80 12.89 -12.25
C ASN A 57 -9.37 14.32 -11.86
N ARG A 58 -9.47 14.68 -10.59
CA ARG A 58 -9.08 16.01 -10.10
C ARG A 58 -7.72 16.04 -9.41
N ARG A 59 -6.93 14.95 -9.48
CA ARG A 59 -5.59 14.96 -8.90
C ARG A 59 -4.69 15.98 -9.64
N PRO A 60 -3.94 16.81 -8.92
CA PRO A 60 -3.05 17.80 -9.53
C PRO A 60 -1.87 17.11 -10.24
N ALA A 61 -1.32 17.78 -11.25
CA ALA A 61 -0.17 17.30 -12.01
C ALA A 61 1.18 17.48 -11.25
N ASN A 62 1.21 18.21 -10.15
CA ASN A 62 2.39 18.33 -9.31
C ASN A 62 2.58 17.03 -8.51
N LEU A 63 3.84 16.63 -8.34
CA LEU A 63 4.20 15.40 -7.63
C LEU A 63 4.44 15.61 -6.12
N GLU A 64 4.11 16.78 -5.61
CA GLU A 64 4.23 17.07 -4.18
C GLU A 64 2.99 16.60 -3.44
N HIS A 65 3.14 15.50 -2.72
CA HIS A 65 2.10 14.91 -1.87
C HIS A 65 2.58 14.85 -0.42
N TYR A 66 1.65 14.92 0.52
CA TYR A 66 1.99 14.88 1.94
C TYR A 66 2.71 13.58 2.35
N TYR A 67 2.26 12.44 1.80
CA TYR A 67 2.79 11.13 2.15
C TYR A 67 3.83 10.58 1.18
N VAL A 68 3.94 11.13 -0.03
CA VAL A 68 4.86 10.63 -1.05
C VAL A 68 5.57 11.78 -1.73
N SER A 69 6.87 11.70 -1.79
CA SER A 69 7.75 12.57 -2.56
C SER A 69 8.62 11.71 -3.48
N HIS A 70 9.47 12.32 -4.28
CA HIS A 70 10.37 11.59 -5.18
C HIS A 70 11.82 12.03 -4.93
N GLU A 71 12.72 11.05 -4.92
CA GLU A 71 14.15 11.32 -4.81
C GLU A 71 14.62 12.14 -6.02
N PRO A 72 15.23 13.30 -5.80
CA PRO A 72 15.70 14.15 -6.89
C PRO A 72 16.68 13.45 -7.82
N GLY A 73 16.42 13.51 -9.12
CA GLY A 73 17.29 12.93 -10.16
C GLY A 73 17.15 11.43 -10.39
N VAL A 74 16.52 10.69 -9.49
CA VAL A 74 16.32 9.22 -9.60
C VAL A 74 14.84 8.88 -9.80
N GLY A 75 13.95 9.65 -9.16
CA GLY A 75 12.49 9.43 -9.25
C GLY A 75 11.95 8.33 -8.34
N ASN A 76 12.78 7.72 -7.49
CA ASN A 76 12.30 6.73 -6.52
C ASN A 76 11.34 7.37 -5.51
N PRO A 77 10.26 6.69 -5.11
CA PRO A 77 9.34 7.22 -4.12
C PRO A 77 10.00 7.32 -2.74
N LEU A 78 9.75 8.45 -2.07
CA LEU A 78 10.06 8.66 -0.66
C LEU A 78 8.75 8.71 0.10
N PHE A 79 8.56 7.78 1.04
CA PHE A 79 7.38 7.73 1.89
C PHE A 79 7.59 8.58 3.13
N LEU A 80 6.80 9.65 3.27
CA LEU A 80 6.96 10.69 4.27
C LEU A 80 5.78 10.72 5.24
N ASN A 81 6.00 11.34 6.40
CA ASN A 81 4.95 11.68 7.38
C ASN A 81 4.12 10.49 7.89
N GLU A 82 4.62 9.28 7.75
CA GLU A 82 3.95 8.09 8.28
C GLU A 82 4.45 7.76 9.69
N ALA A 83 3.53 7.40 10.59
CA ALA A 83 3.89 6.93 11.91
C ALA A 83 4.60 5.58 11.84
N THR A 84 5.66 5.42 12.61
CA THR A 84 6.52 4.20 12.59
C THR A 84 6.01 3.09 13.50
N TYR A 85 5.19 3.39 14.51
CA TYR A 85 4.64 2.44 15.50
C TYR A 85 5.71 1.55 16.15
N GLN A 86 6.94 2.04 16.35
CA GLN A 86 8.09 1.28 16.87
C GLN A 86 7.88 0.76 18.29
N ASP A 87 7.06 1.42 19.07
CA ASP A 87 6.67 1.06 20.43
C ASP A 87 5.65 -0.07 20.51
N GLN A 88 5.20 -0.60 19.37
CA GLN A 88 4.21 -1.67 19.28
C GLN A 88 4.80 -2.90 18.57
N PRO A 89 5.64 -3.71 19.23
CA PRO A 89 6.28 -4.86 18.58
C PRO A 89 5.29 -5.97 18.16
N LEU A 90 4.17 -6.08 18.84
CA LEU A 90 3.00 -6.88 18.43
C LEU A 90 1.76 -5.97 18.51
N PRO A 91 1.45 -5.23 17.45
CA PRO A 91 0.28 -4.37 17.42
C PRO A 91 -1.02 -5.19 17.36
N ASP A 92 -2.13 -4.53 17.61
CA ASP A 92 -3.44 -5.17 17.45
C ASP A 92 -3.71 -5.57 15.98
N ALA A 93 -4.81 -6.31 15.75
CA ALA A 93 -5.14 -6.83 14.44
C ALA A 93 -5.34 -5.71 13.39
N GLY A 94 -5.88 -4.55 13.78
CA GLY A 94 -6.08 -3.41 12.89
C GLY A 94 -4.76 -2.83 12.39
N PHE A 95 -3.80 -2.60 13.30
CA PHE A 95 -2.48 -2.11 12.91
C PHE A 95 -1.66 -3.15 12.14
N ARG A 96 -1.84 -4.45 12.40
CA ARG A 96 -1.21 -5.51 11.61
C ARG A 96 -1.74 -5.53 10.17
N LEU A 97 -3.05 -5.35 10.00
CA LEU A 97 -3.66 -5.20 8.67
C LEU A 97 -3.19 -3.91 7.99
N LEU A 98 -3.08 -2.81 8.73
CA LEU A 98 -2.53 -1.55 8.18
C LEU A 98 -1.13 -1.76 7.63
N ALA A 99 -0.24 -2.44 8.36
CA ALA A 99 1.11 -2.75 7.91
C ALA A 99 1.11 -3.61 6.64
N LEU A 100 0.26 -4.65 6.59
CA LEU A 100 0.09 -5.49 5.41
C LEU A 100 -0.38 -4.67 4.20
N TYR A 101 -1.45 -3.88 4.34
CA TYR A 101 -2.00 -3.08 3.25
C TYR A 101 -1.01 -2.01 2.77
N ARG A 102 -0.28 -1.36 3.67
CA ARG A 102 0.75 -0.37 3.29
C ARG A 102 1.84 -1.04 2.45
N TYR A 103 2.40 -2.15 2.91
CA TYR A 103 3.41 -2.88 2.16
C TYR A 103 2.88 -3.38 0.82
N TRP A 104 1.69 -3.97 0.81
CA TRP A 104 1.06 -4.46 -0.42
C TRP A 104 0.88 -3.34 -1.45
N ASN A 105 0.36 -2.17 -1.03
CA ASN A 105 0.19 -1.01 -1.91
C ASN A 105 1.52 -0.46 -2.43
N ILE A 106 2.57 -0.45 -1.62
CA ILE A 106 3.90 -0.03 -2.07
C ILE A 106 4.38 -0.91 -3.22
N ILE A 107 4.22 -2.22 -3.09
CA ILE A 107 4.61 -3.15 -4.15
C ILE A 107 3.70 -3.01 -5.36
N GLU A 108 2.39 -2.96 -5.18
CA GLU A 108 1.41 -2.87 -6.27
C GLU A 108 1.62 -1.64 -7.14
N TYR A 109 1.86 -0.48 -6.54
CA TYR A 109 1.86 0.80 -7.26
C TYR A 109 3.25 1.41 -7.48
N TRP A 110 4.28 0.97 -6.77
CA TRP A 110 5.59 1.60 -6.80
C TRP A 110 6.75 0.66 -7.09
N PHE A 111 6.56 -0.66 -7.00
CA PHE A 111 7.65 -1.60 -7.24
C PHE A 111 7.87 -1.79 -8.75
N PRO A 112 9.06 -1.40 -9.29
CA PRO A 112 9.27 -1.37 -10.74
C PRO A 112 9.35 -2.77 -11.38
N TYR A 113 9.50 -3.81 -10.57
CA TYR A 113 9.64 -5.20 -11.01
C TYR A 113 8.43 -6.06 -10.65
N ARG A 114 7.25 -5.44 -10.46
CA ARG A 114 6.02 -6.15 -10.12
C ARG A 114 5.71 -7.28 -11.10
N ASP A 115 5.90 -7.06 -12.39
CA ASP A 115 5.56 -8.02 -13.45
C ASP A 115 6.47 -9.26 -13.45
N VAL A 116 7.62 -9.22 -12.74
CA VAL A 116 8.56 -10.34 -12.65
C VAL A 116 8.54 -11.05 -11.29
N ILE A 117 7.63 -10.69 -10.39
CA ILE A 117 7.46 -11.39 -9.11
C ILE A 117 7.13 -12.88 -9.33
N GLY A 118 6.41 -13.21 -10.41
CA GLY A 118 6.09 -14.58 -10.78
C GLY A 118 4.81 -15.12 -10.15
N GLU A 119 4.08 -14.30 -9.41
CA GLU A 119 2.77 -14.63 -8.83
C GLU A 119 1.82 -13.43 -8.88
N ASN A 120 0.52 -13.70 -8.80
CA ASN A 120 -0.49 -12.66 -8.76
C ASN A 120 -0.44 -11.96 -7.40
N TRP A 121 -0.14 -10.65 -7.40
CA TRP A 121 0.08 -9.90 -6.17
C TRP A 121 -1.18 -9.76 -5.29
N ILE A 122 -2.38 -9.77 -5.89
CA ILE A 122 -3.63 -9.78 -5.13
C ILE A 122 -3.84 -11.11 -4.37
N ASP A 123 -3.39 -12.23 -4.92
CA ASP A 123 -3.47 -13.53 -4.24
C ASP A 123 -2.55 -13.56 -3.01
N VAL A 124 -1.41 -12.88 -3.07
CA VAL A 124 -0.52 -12.67 -1.92
C VAL A 124 -1.24 -11.91 -0.81
N LEU A 125 -2.01 -10.87 -1.14
CA LEU A 125 -2.80 -10.15 -0.14
C LEU A 125 -3.79 -11.09 0.57
N PHE A 126 -4.56 -11.87 -0.19
CA PHE A 126 -5.55 -12.80 0.36
C PHE A 126 -4.91 -13.91 1.22
N ASP A 127 -3.72 -14.39 0.85
CA ASP A 127 -2.96 -15.36 1.63
C ASP A 127 -2.51 -14.76 2.98
N PHE A 128 -2.05 -13.51 2.98
CA PHE A 128 -1.45 -12.91 4.17
C PHE A 128 -2.45 -12.25 5.13
N VAL A 129 -3.63 -11.83 4.69
CA VAL A 129 -4.67 -11.27 5.58
C VAL A 129 -4.95 -12.19 6.79
N PRO A 130 -5.34 -13.47 6.63
CA PRO A 130 -5.59 -14.33 7.77
C PRO A 130 -4.32 -14.61 8.59
N ARG A 131 -3.16 -14.66 7.98
CA ARG A 131 -1.89 -14.97 8.63
C ARG A 131 -1.43 -13.86 9.59
N VAL A 132 -1.47 -12.60 9.14
CA VAL A 132 -1.13 -11.46 10.01
C VAL A 132 -2.14 -11.29 11.13
N MET A 133 -3.41 -11.61 10.90
CA MET A 133 -4.43 -11.58 11.94
C MET A 133 -4.27 -12.68 12.98
N ALA A 134 -3.84 -13.87 12.57
CA ALA A 134 -3.66 -15.03 13.44
C ALA A 134 -2.39 -14.95 14.31
N ALA A 135 -1.41 -14.13 13.94
CA ALA A 135 -0.17 -14.00 14.69
C ALA A 135 -0.45 -13.59 16.14
N SER A 136 -0.03 -14.40 17.10
CA SER A 136 -0.30 -14.24 18.53
C SER A 136 0.93 -13.83 19.34
N THR A 137 2.10 -13.93 18.75
CA THR A 137 3.39 -13.53 19.33
C THR A 137 4.17 -12.61 18.42
N VAL A 138 5.13 -11.88 19.00
CA VAL A 138 6.04 -11.01 18.24
C VAL A 138 6.80 -11.80 17.17
N ASP A 139 7.25 -13.01 17.53
CA ASP A 139 8.03 -13.83 16.61
C ASP A 139 7.22 -14.37 15.46
N GLU A 140 5.96 -14.80 15.71
CA GLU A 140 5.03 -15.21 14.65
C GLU A 140 4.72 -14.05 13.70
N TYR A 141 4.48 -12.86 14.25
CA TYR A 141 4.22 -11.67 13.44
C TYR A 141 5.44 -11.29 12.58
N ARG A 142 6.63 -11.27 13.17
CA ARG A 142 7.89 -10.99 12.44
C ARG A 142 8.15 -12.03 11.36
N LEU A 143 7.95 -13.31 11.66
CA LEU A 143 8.11 -14.37 10.67
C LEU A 143 7.13 -14.18 9.50
N THR A 144 5.86 -13.90 9.80
CA THR A 144 4.84 -13.63 8.78
C THR A 144 5.22 -12.46 7.89
N LEU A 145 5.70 -11.35 8.46
CA LEU A 145 6.16 -10.20 7.68
C LEU A 145 7.42 -10.53 6.86
N THR A 146 8.35 -11.32 7.40
CA THR A 146 9.54 -11.76 6.67
C THR A 146 9.15 -12.61 5.45
N GLU A 147 8.25 -13.56 5.63
CA GLU A 147 7.73 -14.38 4.52
C GLU A 147 7.02 -13.51 3.48
N LEU A 148 6.22 -12.53 3.89
CA LEU A 148 5.59 -11.58 2.95
C LEU A 148 6.64 -10.84 2.11
N ILE A 149 7.68 -10.33 2.76
CA ILE A 149 8.75 -9.58 2.08
C ILE A 149 9.50 -10.47 1.08
N THR A 150 9.71 -11.74 1.38
CA THR A 150 10.40 -12.66 0.47
C THR A 150 9.62 -12.95 -0.82
N ARG A 151 8.31 -12.69 -0.86
CA ARG A 151 7.47 -12.96 -2.04
C ARG A 151 7.85 -12.10 -3.25
N ILE A 152 8.46 -10.93 -3.05
CA ILE A 152 8.89 -10.08 -4.17
C ILE A 152 10.20 -10.53 -4.85
N ASN A 153 10.87 -11.56 -4.31
CA ASN A 153 12.13 -12.10 -4.83
C ASN A 153 13.27 -11.05 -4.94
N ASP A 154 13.24 -10.00 -4.10
CA ASP A 154 14.27 -8.97 -4.05
C ASP A 154 15.15 -9.15 -2.82
N THR A 155 16.44 -9.41 -3.02
CA THR A 155 17.41 -9.59 -1.92
C THR A 155 17.70 -8.31 -1.13
N HIS A 156 17.30 -7.15 -1.61
CA HIS A 156 17.44 -5.87 -0.89
C HIS A 156 16.28 -5.61 0.08
N ALA A 157 15.18 -6.34 -0.06
CA ALA A 157 14.02 -6.21 0.81
C ALA A 157 14.30 -6.88 2.16
N ASN A 158 14.28 -6.10 3.23
CA ASN A 158 14.55 -6.57 4.58
C ASN A 158 13.64 -5.91 5.61
N LEU A 159 13.27 -6.67 6.67
CA LEU A 159 12.76 -6.10 7.90
C LEU A 159 13.92 -5.47 8.68
N ARG A 160 13.94 -4.14 8.76
CA ARG A 160 14.86 -3.45 9.68
C ARG A 160 14.20 -3.35 11.04
N ALA A 161 14.74 -4.05 12.02
CA ALA A 161 14.43 -3.83 13.42
C ALA A 161 15.67 -3.23 14.07
N ASP A 162 15.56 -2.06 14.69
CA ASP A 162 16.66 -1.37 15.37
C ASP A 162 17.20 -2.12 16.60
N SER A 163 16.65 -3.29 16.90
CA SER A 163 17.08 -4.16 18.00
C SER A 163 16.87 -5.64 17.64
N ASN A 164 17.51 -6.11 16.58
CA ASN A 164 17.30 -7.48 16.14
C ASN A 164 18.36 -8.42 16.76
N PRO A 165 17.97 -9.44 17.53
CA PRO A 165 18.78 -10.64 17.62
C PRO A 165 18.81 -11.27 16.22
N GLN A 166 20.00 -11.38 15.62
CA GLN A 166 20.18 -12.10 14.36
C GLN A 166 19.55 -13.50 14.51
N PRO A 167 18.84 -13.99 13.49
CA PRO A 167 18.39 -15.38 13.50
C PRO A 167 19.61 -16.29 13.73
N PRO A 168 19.44 -17.39 14.46
CA PRO A 168 20.56 -18.32 14.74
C PRO A 168 21.13 -18.77 13.40
N ARG A 169 22.41 -18.51 13.17
CA ARG A 169 23.11 -19.02 12.00
C ARG A 169 23.14 -20.53 12.17
N GLY A 170 22.50 -21.24 11.23
CA GLY A 170 22.59 -22.69 11.17
C GLY A 170 24.06 -23.10 11.13
N SER A 171 24.42 -24.01 11.99
CA SER A 171 25.74 -24.69 12.04
C SER A 171 25.86 -25.67 10.89
#